data_72a3994464acc039491ec7422f0e6566
#
_entry.id   72a3994464acc039491ec7422f0e6566
#
_cell.length_a   1.000
_cell.length_b   1.000
_cell.length_c   1.000
_cell.angle_alpha   90.00
_cell.angle_beta   90.00
_cell.angle_gamma   90.00
#
_symmetry.space_group_name_H-M   'P 1'
#
loop_
_entity.id
_entity.type
_entity.pdbx_description
1 polymer ?
#
loop_
_entity_poly.entity_id
_entity_poly.type
_entity_poly.pdbx_seq_one_letter_code
_entity_poly.pdbx_strand_id
1 'polypeptide(L)'
;MKEYLEERYNINGKQRVFSAGTFTTLKLKAILKDVARVHRVPHAIVNYITAIFEDDKMDWTDLFKVAATNKKVNKFIQDYPMVIEDIRTLMGQPKASSIHASAIIVTPETRNDEKDVECFDFLPIRKMDGLLVSEFDGYAADEIGLLKEDVLATKELSKLSSIINIVNKEYNKHYSIESITQNELNDPKTYKILSDGYTQNVFQFASRGITKFIMEVKPDNIEDLIAINALYRPATLEIGATDDYVRYKHNEATPVYNYGTYEATKNTFGIMCYQEQFMLVAHTLAGFDLGKTDYLRKAIGKKKADLMATLKDDFIKGAVANGCPDYEAEDIWHKIETAGKYSFNRSHAAAYALTAYCGAWLKANYPSAFYTIALQWANDKEIPSLMSEMEQCSKAKSRASGY
;
A
#
# COMPACT_ATOMS: atom_id res chain seq x y z
N MET A 1 -4.31 -18.22 -12.78
CA MET A 1 -5.05 -17.00 -13.20
C MET A 1 -4.59 -16.53 -14.59
N LYS A 2 -3.27 -16.37 -14.86
CA LYS A 2 -2.79 -15.99 -16.19
C LYS A 2 -3.17 -17.02 -17.24
N GLU A 3 -2.92 -18.31 -17.02
CA GLU A 3 -3.35 -19.42 -17.87
C GLU A 3 -4.85 -19.37 -18.16
N TYR A 4 -5.68 -19.13 -17.14
CA TYR A 4 -7.13 -18.96 -17.32
C TYR A 4 -7.47 -17.78 -18.23
N LEU A 5 -6.76 -16.64 -18.10
CA LEU A 5 -6.97 -15.51 -19.00
C LEU A 5 -6.54 -15.84 -20.43
N GLU A 6 -5.42 -16.53 -20.59
CA GLU A 6 -4.93 -16.99 -21.90
C GLU A 6 -5.93 -17.95 -22.56
N GLU A 7 -6.43 -18.94 -21.82
CA GLU A 7 -7.46 -19.88 -22.32
C GLU A 7 -8.76 -19.16 -22.72
N ARG A 8 -9.16 -18.13 -21.97
CA ARG A 8 -10.41 -17.43 -22.20
C ARG A 8 -10.35 -16.40 -23.33
N TYR A 9 -9.24 -15.69 -23.48
CA TYR A 9 -9.12 -14.53 -24.37
C TYR A 9 -8.23 -14.74 -25.59
N ASN A 10 -7.35 -15.74 -25.59
CA ASN A 10 -6.57 -16.13 -26.78
C ASN A 10 -7.41 -17.04 -27.68
N ILE A 11 -8.49 -16.50 -28.24
CA ILE A 11 -9.42 -17.21 -29.09
C ILE A 11 -9.06 -17.06 -30.58
N ASN A 12 -9.54 -17.95 -31.43
CA ASN A 12 -9.30 -17.95 -32.88
C ASN A 12 -7.80 -17.97 -33.27
N GLY A 13 -6.93 -18.55 -32.41
CA GLY A 13 -5.48 -18.56 -32.61
C GLY A 13 -4.77 -17.21 -32.45
N LYS A 14 -5.48 -16.19 -31.95
CA LYS A 14 -4.96 -14.84 -31.70
C LYS A 14 -4.46 -14.67 -30.30
N GLN A 15 -3.28 -14.06 -30.12
CA GLN A 15 -2.68 -13.75 -28.84
C GLN A 15 -3.17 -12.38 -28.36
N ARG A 16 -3.90 -12.36 -27.24
CA ARG A 16 -4.46 -11.12 -26.67
C ARG A 16 -4.02 -10.85 -25.23
N VAL A 17 -3.47 -11.87 -24.57
CA VAL A 17 -3.04 -11.79 -23.17
C VAL A 17 -1.53 -11.72 -23.08
N PHE A 18 -1.00 -10.71 -22.41
CA PHE A 18 0.43 -10.54 -22.20
C PHE A 18 0.73 -9.83 -20.86
N SER A 19 1.95 -9.93 -20.39
CA SER A 19 2.42 -9.23 -19.18
C SER A 19 2.89 -7.82 -19.55
N ALA A 20 2.68 -6.86 -18.67
CA ALA A 20 3.27 -5.53 -18.83
C ALA A 20 4.79 -5.59 -18.59
N GLY A 21 5.53 -4.86 -19.41
CA GLY A 21 6.95 -4.59 -19.17
C GLY A 21 7.13 -3.60 -18.01
N THR A 22 8.31 -3.59 -17.43
CA THR A 22 8.71 -2.58 -16.46
C THR A 22 10.18 -2.22 -16.63
N PHE A 23 10.56 -1.00 -16.27
CA PHE A 23 11.92 -0.51 -16.38
C PHE A 23 12.49 -0.22 -15.00
N THR A 24 13.68 -0.77 -14.75
CA THR A 24 14.48 -0.35 -13.60
C THR A 24 15.33 0.82 -14.02
N THR A 25 15.17 1.97 -13.37
CA THR A 25 15.96 3.17 -13.61
C THR A 25 17.19 3.23 -12.70
N LEU A 26 18.22 3.94 -13.16
CA LEU A 26 19.42 4.21 -12.39
C LEU A 26 19.10 5.21 -11.28
N LYS A 27 19.14 4.75 -10.02
CA LYS A 27 18.96 5.56 -8.81
C LYS A 27 20.29 5.84 -8.13
N LEU A 28 20.34 6.86 -7.25
CA LEU A 28 21.58 7.43 -6.70
C LEU A 28 22.56 6.38 -6.15
N LYS A 29 22.12 5.47 -5.27
CA LYS A 29 23.02 4.44 -4.70
C LYS A 29 23.56 3.47 -5.75
N ALA A 30 22.72 3.05 -6.68
CA ALA A 30 23.11 2.09 -7.71
C ALA A 30 24.06 2.73 -8.72
N ILE A 31 23.73 3.95 -9.19
CA ILE A 31 24.55 4.65 -10.17
C ILE A 31 25.90 5.07 -9.59
N LEU A 32 25.97 5.48 -8.31
CA LEU A 32 27.24 5.76 -7.63
C LEU A 32 28.17 4.55 -7.69
N LYS A 33 27.66 3.33 -7.43
CA LYS A 33 28.45 2.11 -7.50
C LYS A 33 28.89 1.77 -8.92
N ASP A 34 27.99 1.88 -9.88
CA ASP A 34 28.24 1.50 -11.27
C ASP A 34 29.22 2.47 -11.95
N VAL A 35 29.02 3.78 -11.82
CA VAL A 35 29.88 4.80 -12.42
C VAL A 35 31.24 4.83 -11.74
N ALA A 36 31.30 4.81 -10.41
CA ALA A 36 32.54 4.79 -9.67
C ALA A 36 33.42 3.57 -10.01
N ARG A 37 32.82 2.41 -10.28
CA ARG A 37 33.51 1.21 -10.75
C ARG A 37 34.15 1.43 -12.12
N VAL A 38 33.45 2.08 -13.06
CA VAL A 38 33.99 2.41 -14.38
C VAL A 38 35.18 3.36 -14.25
N HIS A 39 35.09 4.34 -13.37
CA HIS A 39 36.18 5.29 -13.06
C HIS A 39 37.25 4.72 -12.12
N ARG A 40 37.21 3.41 -11.81
CA ARG A 40 38.18 2.71 -10.94
C ARG A 40 38.32 3.32 -9.54
N VAL A 41 37.29 3.95 -9.03
CA VAL A 41 37.27 4.46 -7.65
C VAL A 41 37.34 3.27 -6.67
N PRO A 42 38.19 3.32 -5.61
CA PRO A 42 38.31 2.23 -4.65
C PRO A 42 36.96 1.87 -4.02
N HIS A 43 36.65 0.58 -4.04
CA HIS A 43 35.34 0.04 -3.60
C HIS A 43 34.99 0.41 -2.14
N ALA A 44 36.01 0.52 -1.28
CA ALA A 44 35.83 0.93 0.12
C ALA A 44 35.28 2.36 0.25
N ILE A 45 35.73 3.29 -0.60
CA ILE A 45 35.26 4.67 -0.62
C ILE A 45 33.78 4.69 -1.06
N VAL A 46 33.50 3.99 -2.16
CA VAL A 46 32.13 3.95 -2.71
C VAL A 46 31.13 3.34 -1.73
N ASN A 47 31.49 2.23 -1.09
CA ASN A 47 30.64 1.60 -0.08
C ASN A 47 30.41 2.50 1.12
N TYR A 48 31.44 3.21 1.58
CA TYR A 48 31.32 4.17 2.66
C TYR A 48 30.35 5.31 2.26
N ILE A 49 30.52 5.90 1.09
CA ILE A 49 29.66 6.98 0.60
C ILE A 49 28.21 6.49 0.44
N THR A 50 28.01 5.35 -0.20
CA THR A 50 26.64 4.81 -0.41
C THR A 50 25.94 4.38 0.87
N ALA A 51 26.67 4.05 1.93
CA ALA A 51 26.10 3.73 3.24
C ALA A 51 25.54 4.96 3.98
N ILE A 52 25.98 6.16 3.62
CA ILE A 52 25.47 7.42 4.20
C ILE A 52 24.04 7.72 3.71
N PHE A 53 23.69 7.26 2.51
CA PHE A 53 22.36 7.45 1.95
C PHE A 53 21.41 6.37 2.50
N GLU A 54 20.43 6.77 3.30
CA GLU A 54 19.51 5.83 3.97
C GLU A 54 18.42 5.30 3.02
N ASP A 55 17.88 6.16 2.15
CA ASP A 55 16.78 5.81 1.24
C ASP A 55 17.28 5.55 -0.20
N ASP A 56 16.74 4.48 -0.81
CA ASP A 56 16.97 4.18 -2.23
C ASP A 56 16.18 5.12 -3.17
N LYS A 57 15.29 5.96 -2.64
CA LYS A 57 14.53 6.95 -3.42
C LYS A 57 15.23 8.30 -3.56
N MET A 58 16.39 8.46 -2.93
CA MET A 58 17.16 9.71 -3.02
C MET A 58 17.56 10.03 -4.46
N ASP A 59 17.46 11.30 -4.81
CA ASP A 59 17.73 11.83 -6.14
C ASP A 59 19.06 12.63 -6.22
N TRP A 60 19.26 13.26 -7.36
CA TRP A 60 20.42 14.09 -7.62
C TRP A 60 20.57 15.26 -6.63
N THR A 61 19.46 15.87 -6.22
CA THR A 61 19.49 17.03 -5.32
C THR A 61 19.88 16.63 -3.91
N ASP A 62 19.51 15.41 -3.50
CA ASP A 62 19.83 14.88 -2.19
C ASP A 62 21.33 14.61 -2.01
N LEU A 63 22.04 14.26 -3.07
CA LEU A 63 23.50 14.14 -3.03
C LEU A 63 24.15 15.44 -2.51
N PHE A 64 23.71 16.60 -3.00
CA PHE A 64 24.27 17.90 -2.60
C PHE A 64 23.76 18.36 -1.24
N LYS A 65 22.52 18.04 -0.86
CA LYS A 65 22.01 18.28 0.51
C LYS A 65 22.86 17.53 1.55
N VAL A 66 23.14 16.26 1.27
CA VAL A 66 24.01 15.46 2.14
C VAL A 66 25.43 15.99 2.14
N ALA A 67 25.98 16.40 0.98
CA ALA A 67 27.33 16.97 0.88
C ALA A 67 27.48 18.26 1.68
N ALA A 68 26.44 19.07 1.80
CA ALA A 68 26.45 20.31 2.58
C ALA A 68 26.71 20.07 4.10
N THR A 69 26.29 18.93 4.61
CA THR A 69 26.42 18.57 6.03
C THR A 69 27.48 17.50 6.29
N ASN A 70 27.87 16.73 5.27
CA ASN A 70 28.81 15.62 5.41
C ASN A 70 30.12 15.90 4.63
N LYS A 71 31.19 16.21 5.38
CA LYS A 71 32.51 16.53 4.81
C LYS A 71 33.09 15.44 3.91
N LYS A 72 32.79 14.15 4.14
CA LYS A 72 33.32 13.04 3.34
C LYS A 72 32.60 12.93 1.99
N VAL A 73 31.28 13.17 1.96
CA VAL A 73 30.51 13.23 0.71
C VAL A 73 30.95 14.44 -0.11
N ASN A 74 31.14 15.61 0.54
CA ASN A 74 31.67 16.80 -0.13
C ASN A 74 33.07 16.56 -0.74
N LYS A 75 33.96 15.95 0.04
CA LYS A 75 35.29 15.57 -0.46
C LYS A 75 35.21 14.60 -1.64
N PHE A 76 34.34 13.61 -1.59
CA PHE A 76 34.13 12.67 -2.70
C PHE A 76 33.71 13.38 -3.98
N ILE A 77 32.80 14.35 -3.90
CA ILE A 77 32.40 15.17 -5.06
C ILE A 77 33.59 15.96 -5.65
N GLN A 78 34.43 16.49 -4.79
CA GLN A 78 35.61 17.26 -5.22
C GLN A 78 36.72 16.37 -5.80
N ASP A 79 36.96 15.21 -5.20
CA ASP A 79 38.02 14.27 -5.62
C ASP A 79 37.66 13.54 -6.93
N TYR A 80 36.38 13.38 -7.25
CA TYR A 80 35.90 12.59 -8.39
C TYR A 80 34.88 13.35 -9.27
N PRO A 81 35.24 14.54 -9.82
CA PRO A 81 34.27 15.36 -10.57
C PRO A 81 33.71 14.67 -11.82
N MET A 82 34.50 13.83 -12.51
CA MET A 82 34.02 13.08 -13.68
C MET A 82 32.96 12.02 -13.29
N VAL A 83 33.10 11.40 -12.13
CA VAL A 83 32.08 10.48 -11.61
C VAL A 83 30.75 11.20 -11.38
N ILE A 84 30.83 12.42 -10.85
CA ILE A 84 29.63 13.23 -10.57
C ILE A 84 28.95 13.68 -11.87
N GLU A 85 29.70 14.06 -12.88
CA GLU A 85 29.16 14.45 -14.19
C GLU A 85 28.46 13.28 -14.90
N ASP A 86 29.07 12.10 -14.89
CA ASP A 86 28.46 10.90 -15.47
C ASP A 86 27.21 10.46 -14.71
N ILE A 87 27.22 10.55 -13.37
CA ILE A 87 26.03 10.29 -12.56
C ILE A 87 24.90 11.24 -12.93
N ARG A 88 25.19 12.54 -13.09
CA ARG A 88 24.22 13.54 -13.49
C ARG A 88 23.57 13.19 -14.83
N THR A 89 24.36 12.75 -15.79
CA THR A 89 23.91 12.42 -17.16
C THR A 89 23.07 11.15 -17.19
N LEU A 90 23.46 10.14 -16.40
CA LEU A 90 22.85 8.80 -16.44
C LEU A 90 21.72 8.62 -15.44
N MET A 91 21.58 9.51 -14.46
CA MET A 91 20.58 9.36 -13.42
C MET A 91 19.15 9.40 -13.99
N GLY A 92 18.34 8.43 -13.56
CA GLY A 92 16.97 8.28 -14.05
C GLY A 92 16.85 7.52 -15.38
N GLN A 93 17.97 7.28 -16.09
CA GLN A 93 17.93 6.50 -17.33
C GLN A 93 17.56 5.04 -17.06
N PRO A 94 16.85 4.36 -17.99
CA PRO A 94 16.56 2.94 -17.89
C PRO A 94 17.85 2.11 -17.84
N LYS A 95 17.99 1.28 -16.82
CA LYS A 95 19.12 0.33 -16.66
C LYS A 95 18.79 -1.04 -17.24
N ALA A 96 17.60 -1.52 -16.98
CA ALA A 96 17.14 -2.83 -17.41
C ALA A 96 15.63 -2.82 -17.57
N SER A 97 15.13 -3.69 -18.43
CA SER A 97 13.72 -4.00 -18.51
C SER A 97 13.46 -5.40 -17.95
N SER A 98 12.31 -5.58 -17.35
CA SER A 98 11.86 -6.83 -16.74
C SER A 98 10.35 -7.01 -16.91
N ILE A 99 9.83 -8.14 -16.46
CA ILE A 99 8.40 -8.41 -16.45
C ILE A 99 7.80 -7.81 -15.17
N HIS A 100 6.68 -7.09 -15.29
CA HIS A 100 5.94 -6.64 -14.12
C HIS A 100 5.38 -7.85 -13.36
N ALA A 101 5.52 -7.85 -12.02
CA ALA A 101 5.23 -9.03 -11.20
C ALA A 101 3.76 -9.47 -11.23
N SER A 102 2.82 -8.54 -11.47
CA SER A 102 1.37 -8.79 -11.37
C SER A 102 0.55 -8.26 -12.55
N ALA A 103 1.10 -7.33 -13.32
CA ALA A 103 0.34 -6.65 -14.37
C ALA A 103 0.16 -7.52 -15.61
N ILE A 104 -1.09 -7.77 -15.93
CA ILE A 104 -1.53 -8.47 -17.15
C ILE A 104 -2.40 -7.51 -17.95
N ILE A 105 -2.22 -7.52 -19.25
CA ILE A 105 -3.01 -6.73 -20.19
C ILE A 105 -3.75 -7.70 -21.10
N VAL A 106 -5.01 -7.40 -21.35
CA VAL A 106 -5.85 -8.13 -22.30
C VAL A 106 -6.31 -7.12 -23.36
N THR A 107 -5.93 -7.36 -24.62
CA THR A 107 -6.36 -6.50 -25.72
C THR A 107 -7.77 -6.84 -26.20
N PRO A 108 -8.52 -5.87 -26.73
CA PRO A 108 -9.82 -6.12 -27.33
C PRO A 108 -9.72 -7.02 -28.57
N GLU A 109 -10.85 -7.61 -28.99
CA GLU A 109 -10.96 -8.43 -30.19
C GLU A 109 -11.03 -7.60 -31.47
N THR A 110 -11.34 -6.33 -31.36
CA THR A 110 -11.52 -5.42 -32.48
C THR A 110 -10.78 -4.11 -32.25
N ARG A 111 -10.25 -3.52 -33.33
CA ARG A 111 -9.63 -2.19 -33.33
C ARG A 111 -10.17 -1.40 -34.48
N ASN A 112 -10.87 -0.30 -34.21
CA ASN A 112 -11.66 0.43 -35.21
C ASN A 112 -12.63 -0.53 -35.91
N ASP A 113 -12.52 -0.70 -37.23
CA ASP A 113 -13.36 -1.60 -38.04
C ASP A 113 -12.70 -2.98 -38.29
N GLU A 114 -11.47 -3.17 -37.81
CA GLU A 114 -10.75 -4.45 -37.93
C GLU A 114 -11.24 -5.45 -36.88
N LYS A 115 -11.47 -6.69 -37.30
CA LYS A 115 -11.85 -7.82 -36.47
C LYS A 115 -10.66 -8.77 -36.27
N ASP A 116 -10.73 -9.58 -35.22
CA ASP A 116 -9.73 -10.62 -34.92
C ASP A 116 -8.30 -10.06 -34.77
N VAL A 117 -8.17 -8.86 -34.20
CA VAL A 117 -6.86 -8.26 -33.86
C VAL A 117 -6.22 -8.97 -32.69
N GLU A 118 -4.91 -8.83 -32.57
CA GLU A 118 -4.11 -9.42 -31.49
C GLU A 118 -3.18 -8.39 -30.83
N CYS A 119 -2.50 -8.78 -29.78
CA CYS A 119 -1.67 -7.86 -28.97
C CYS A 119 -0.60 -7.12 -29.79
N PHE A 120 -0.07 -7.75 -30.84
CA PHE A 120 0.95 -7.15 -31.73
C PHE A 120 0.42 -5.99 -32.58
N ASP A 121 -0.91 -5.89 -32.77
CA ASP A 121 -1.54 -4.79 -33.49
C ASP A 121 -1.67 -3.51 -32.66
N PHE A 122 -1.50 -3.61 -31.35
CA PHE A 122 -1.64 -2.48 -30.42
C PHE A 122 -0.30 -1.88 -29.99
N LEU A 123 0.70 -2.73 -29.72
CA LEU A 123 2.01 -2.31 -29.23
C LEU A 123 3.09 -3.36 -29.48
N PRO A 124 4.37 -2.98 -29.46
CA PRO A 124 5.47 -3.93 -29.57
C PRO A 124 5.46 -4.91 -28.39
N ILE A 125 5.51 -6.19 -28.71
CA ILE A 125 5.58 -7.31 -27.78
C ILE A 125 6.84 -8.12 -28.03
N ARG A 126 7.52 -8.49 -26.98
CA ARG A 126 8.66 -9.42 -27.02
C ARG A 126 8.40 -10.68 -26.20
N LYS A 127 9.17 -11.70 -26.46
CA LYS A 127 9.18 -12.91 -25.64
C LYS A 127 10.30 -12.82 -24.60
N MET A 128 9.96 -12.95 -23.31
CA MET A 128 10.90 -12.95 -22.19
C MET A 128 10.50 -14.07 -21.22
N ASP A 129 11.43 -14.96 -20.89
CA ASP A 129 11.20 -16.11 -20.01
C ASP A 129 9.98 -16.99 -20.43
N GLY A 130 9.76 -17.12 -21.73
CA GLY A 130 8.63 -17.87 -22.29
C GLY A 130 7.30 -17.12 -22.33
N LEU A 131 7.22 -15.91 -21.76
CA LEU A 131 6.02 -15.09 -21.70
C LEU A 131 6.02 -13.99 -22.77
N LEU A 132 4.84 -13.61 -23.24
CA LEU A 132 4.65 -12.38 -24.02
C LEU A 132 4.67 -11.19 -23.06
N VAL A 133 5.50 -10.18 -23.38
CA VAL A 133 5.74 -9.00 -22.53
C VAL A 133 5.76 -7.75 -23.41
N SER A 134 5.05 -6.71 -23.00
CA SER A 134 5.11 -5.43 -23.72
C SER A 134 6.49 -4.78 -23.63
N GLU A 135 6.93 -4.14 -24.73
CA GLU A 135 8.11 -3.26 -24.74
C GLU A 135 7.82 -1.92 -24.02
N PHE A 136 6.56 -1.63 -23.74
CA PHE A 136 6.11 -0.49 -22.96
C PHE A 136 5.82 -0.91 -21.51
N ASP A 137 5.93 0.06 -20.59
CA ASP A 137 5.47 -0.14 -19.23
C ASP A 137 3.95 0.03 -19.10
N GLY A 138 3.43 -0.25 -17.91
CA GLY A 138 2.00 -0.18 -17.66
C GLY A 138 1.41 1.23 -17.80
N TYR A 139 2.20 2.28 -17.62
CA TYR A 139 1.73 3.67 -17.77
C TYR A 139 1.53 4.01 -19.25
N ALA A 140 2.51 3.69 -20.09
CA ALA A 140 2.40 3.91 -21.52
C ALA A 140 1.28 3.05 -22.15
N ALA A 141 1.05 1.84 -21.64
CA ALA A 141 -0.08 1.00 -22.06
C ALA A 141 -1.43 1.63 -21.70
N ASP A 142 -1.57 2.24 -20.53
CA ASP A 142 -2.77 2.97 -20.08
C ASP A 142 -3.02 4.23 -20.94
N GLU A 143 -1.96 4.96 -21.32
CA GLU A 143 -2.06 6.15 -22.18
C GLU A 143 -2.61 5.84 -23.57
N ILE A 144 -2.36 4.67 -24.11
CA ILE A 144 -2.94 4.22 -25.40
C ILE A 144 -4.31 3.53 -25.24
N GLY A 145 -4.87 3.51 -24.03
CA GLY A 145 -6.20 3.02 -23.74
C GLY A 145 -6.30 1.53 -23.44
N LEU A 146 -5.18 0.84 -23.18
CA LEU A 146 -5.19 -0.56 -22.77
C LEU A 146 -5.36 -0.68 -21.25
N LEU A 147 -6.27 -1.54 -20.82
CA LEU A 147 -6.53 -1.79 -19.41
C LEU A 147 -5.46 -2.73 -18.83
N LYS A 148 -4.75 -2.23 -17.80
CA LYS A 148 -3.80 -3.01 -17.02
C LYS A 148 -4.49 -3.58 -15.77
N GLU A 149 -4.57 -4.90 -15.69
CA GLU A 149 -5.08 -5.61 -14.53
C GLU A 149 -3.93 -6.12 -13.66
N ASP A 150 -3.95 -5.77 -12.38
CA ASP A 150 -2.97 -6.27 -11.41
C ASP A 150 -3.49 -7.56 -10.76
N VAL A 151 -2.99 -8.70 -11.22
CA VAL A 151 -3.34 -10.03 -10.71
C VAL A 151 -2.25 -10.48 -9.74
N LEU A 152 -2.46 -10.16 -8.46
CA LEU A 152 -1.51 -10.50 -7.40
C LEU A 152 -2.09 -11.57 -6.47
N ALA A 153 -1.45 -12.74 -6.46
CA ALA A 153 -1.77 -13.80 -5.51
C ALA A 153 -1.02 -13.57 -4.19
N THR A 154 -1.73 -13.58 -3.07
CA THR A 154 -1.13 -13.56 -1.74
C THR A 154 -1.06 -14.97 -1.17
N LYS A 155 0.08 -15.35 -0.61
CA LYS A 155 0.24 -16.62 0.09
C LYS A 155 -0.63 -16.71 1.35
N GLU A 156 -1.11 -15.57 1.84
CA GLU A 156 -1.85 -15.49 3.10
C GLU A 156 -3.18 -16.24 3.04
N LEU A 157 -3.94 -16.10 1.96
CA LEU A 157 -5.21 -16.84 1.81
C LEU A 157 -4.99 -18.36 1.80
N SER A 158 -3.88 -18.84 1.20
CA SER A 158 -3.52 -20.26 1.24
C SER A 158 -3.17 -20.74 2.65
N LYS A 159 -2.47 -19.91 3.43
CA LYS A 159 -2.20 -20.18 4.85
C LYS A 159 -3.50 -20.27 5.65
N LEU A 160 -4.37 -19.26 5.53
CA LEU A 160 -5.65 -19.23 6.22
C LEU A 160 -6.50 -20.47 5.88
N SER A 161 -6.59 -20.82 4.59
CA SER A 161 -7.28 -22.03 4.16
C SER A 161 -6.69 -23.30 4.77
N SER A 162 -5.36 -23.39 4.86
CA SER A 162 -4.69 -24.55 5.48
C SER A 162 -5.00 -24.66 6.98
N ILE A 163 -5.00 -23.52 7.70
CA ILE A 163 -5.35 -23.47 9.12
C ILE A 163 -6.82 -23.88 9.32
N ILE A 164 -7.73 -23.32 8.52
CA ILE A 164 -9.16 -23.64 8.56
C ILE A 164 -9.41 -25.12 8.30
N ASN A 165 -8.70 -25.72 7.35
CA ASN A 165 -8.81 -27.17 7.08
C ASN A 165 -8.41 -28.03 8.30
N ILE A 166 -7.34 -27.66 9.01
CA ILE A 166 -6.96 -28.34 10.27
C ILE A 166 -8.08 -28.17 11.30
N VAL A 167 -8.55 -26.93 11.51
CA VAL A 167 -9.61 -26.63 12.47
C VAL A 167 -10.88 -27.40 12.17
N ASN A 168 -11.32 -27.42 10.92
CA ASN A 168 -12.53 -28.15 10.50
C ASN A 168 -12.41 -29.66 10.75
N LYS A 169 -11.23 -30.22 10.45
CA LYS A 169 -10.98 -31.66 10.65
C LYS A 169 -10.86 -32.05 12.11
N GLU A 170 -10.05 -31.30 12.91
CA GLU A 170 -9.72 -31.69 14.28
C GLU A 170 -10.80 -31.32 15.29
N TYR A 171 -11.55 -30.24 15.05
CA TYR A 171 -12.56 -29.72 15.97
C TYR A 171 -14.00 -29.93 15.47
N ASN A 172 -14.17 -30.69 14.36
CA ASN A 172 -15.48 -30.97 13.74
C ASN A 172 -16.28 -29.67 13.47
N LYS A 173 -15.62 -28.69 12.81
CA LYS A 173 -16.21 -27.40 12.46
C LYS A 173 -16.39 -27.29 10.95
N HIS A 174 -17.10 -26.25 10.51
CA HIS A 174 -17.36 -25.95 9.08
C HIS A 174 -17.09 -24.48 8.79
N TYR A 175 -15.93 -23.99 9.24
CA TYR A 175 -15.53 -22.60 8.96
C TYR A 175 -15.04 -22.43 7.54
N SER A 176 -15.27 -21.24 7.00
CA SER A 176 -14.61 -20.68 5.82
C SER A 176 -14.13 -19.28 6.14
N ILE A 177 -13.31 -18.67 5.27
CA ILE A 177 -12.90 -17.29 5.44
C ILE A 177 -14.13 -16.37 5.51
N GLU A 178 -15.10 -16.60 4.63
CA GLU A 178 -16.35 -15.83 4.56
C GLU A 178 -17.16 -15.98 5.86
N SER A 179 -17.32 -17.21 6.38
CA SER A 179 -18.09 -17.43 7.61
C SER A 179 -17.47 -16.74 8.83
N ILE A 180 -16.13 -16.72 8.93
CA ILE A 180 -15.40 -16.03 9.99
C ILE A 180 -15.59 -14.52 9.85
N THR A 181 -15.41 -13.98 8.65
CA THR A 181 -15.49 -12.55 8.39
C THR A 181 -16.91 -11.99 8.34
N GLN A 182 -17.94 -12.83 8.31
CA GLN A 182 -19.33 -12.40 8.40
C GLN A 182 -19.94 -12.58 9.80
N ASN A 183 -19.56 -13.64 10.51
CA ASN A 183 -20.25 -14.03 11.73
C ASN A 183 -19.43 -13.83 13.01
N GLU A 184 -18.12 -13.72 12.92
CA GLU A 184 -17.21 -13.72 14.07
C GLU A 184 -16.50 -12.38 14.31
N LEU A 185 -16.92 -11.29 13.66
CA LEU A 185 -16.23 -9.99 13.71
C LEU A 185 -16.22 -9.31 15.09
N ASN A 186 -17.01 -9.78 16.02
CA ASN A 186 -17.13 -9.20 17.37
C ASN A 186 -16.48 -10.06 18.47
N ASP A 187 -15.55 -10.96 18.12
CA ASP A 187 -14.88 -11.81 19.11
C ASP A 187 -13.87 -11.01 19.96
N PRO A 188 -14.12 -10.81 21.26
CA PRO A 188 -13.25 -10.02 22.13
C PRO A 188 -11.87 -10.65 22.35
N LYS A 189 -11.75 -11.99 22.20
CA LYS A 189 -10.44 -12.65 22.30
C LYS A 189 -9.51 -12.25 21.18
N THR A 190 -10.07 -12.09 19.98
CA THR A 190 -9.33 -11.66 18.79
C THR A 190 -8.77 -10.25 18.97
N TYR A 191 -9.60 -9.31 19.40
CA TYR A 191 -9.13 -7.94 19.67
C TYR A 191 -8.16 -7.89 20.83
N LYS A 192 -8.35 -8.72 21.85
CA LYS A 192 -7.44 -8.78 22.99
C LYS A 192 -6.05 -9.22 22.60
N ILE A 193 -5.87 -10.27 21.81
CA ILE A 193 -4.54 -10.72 21.39
C ILE A 193 -3.81 -9.68 20.52
N LEU A 194 -4.54 -8.93 19.69
CA LEU A 194 -4.00 -7.82 18.91
C LEU A 194 -3.55 -6.68 19.84
N SER A 195 -4.38 -6.30 20.80
CA SER A 195 -4.07 -5.26 21.79
C SER A 195 -2.92 -5.64 22.73
N ASP A 196 -2.73 -6.93 22.99
CA ASP A 196 -1.60 -7.46 23.77
C ASP A 196 -0.31 -7.59 22.93
N GLY A 197 -0.36 -7.29 21.61
CA GLY A 197 0.80 -7.30 20.72
C GLY A 197 1.15 -8.66 20.11
N TYR A 198 0.27 -9.67 20.22
CA TYR A 198 0.48 -10.99 19.62
C TYR A 198 0.16 -10.97 18.11
N THR A 199 0.95 -10.22 17.36
CA THR A 199 0.69 -9.94 15.93
C THR A 199 1.59 -10.71 14.95
N GLN A 200 2.51 -11.52 15.44
CA GLN A 200 3.43 -12.27 14.57
C GLN A 200 2.65 -13.17 13.60
N ASN A 201 3.02 -13.15 12.33
CA ASN A 201 2.34 -13.87 11.25
C ASN A 201 0.84 -13.53 11.07
N VAL A 202 0.38 -12.41 11.61
CA VAL A 202 -0.91 -11.81 11.26
C VAL A 202 -0.67 -10.88 10.06
N PHE A 203 -1.44 -11.06 9.02
CA PHE A 203 -1.27 -10.34 7.75
C PHE A 203 -1.22 -8.83 7.96
N GLN A 204 -0.20 -8.16 7.38
CA GLN A 204 0.07 -6.72 7.49
C GLN A 204 0.38 -6.20 8.90
N PHE A 205 0.19 -6.96 9.98
CA PHE A 205 0.31 -6.49 11.36
C PHE A 205 1.59 -6.95 12.08
N ALA A 206 2.44 -7.75 11.42
CA ALA A 206 3.57 -8.43 12.06
C ALA A 206 4.81 -7.55 12.27
N SER A 207 4.93 -6.36 11.67
CA SER A 207 6.12 -5.53 11.87
C SER A 207 6.09 -4.81 13.23
N ARG A 208 7.26 -4.62 13.86
CA ARG A 208 7.40 -4.03 15.19
C ARG A 208 6.67 -2.69 15.35
N GLY A 209 6.71 -1.84 14.33
CA GLY A 209 6.12 -0.50 14.41
C GLY A 209 4.59 -0.54 14.40
N ILE A 210 3.99 -1.31 13.49
CA ILE A 210 2.53 -1.43 13.45
C ILE A 210 2.01 -2.20 14.67
N THR A 211 2.75 -3.20 15.19
CA THR A 211 2.41 -3.88 16.45
C THR A 211 2.29 -2.88 17.60
N LYS A 212 3.27 -1.97 17.73
CA LYS A 212 3.24 -0.93 18.75
C LYS A 212 2.01 -0.03 18.59
N PHE A 213 1.72 0.41 17.37
CA PHE A 213 0.54 1.22 17.08
C PHE A 213 -0.78 0.49 17.41
N ILE A 214 -0.90 -0.80 17.09
CA ILE A 214 -2.06 -1.63 17.46
C ILE A 214 -2.22 -1.69 18.99
N MET A 215 -1.13 -1.87 19.74
CA MET A 215 -1.16 -1.89 21.21
C MET A 215 -1.56 -0.53 21.81
N GLU A 216 -1.24 0.58 21.15
CA GLU A 216 -1.65 1.93 21.54
C GLU A 216 -3.12 2.18 21.22
N VAL A 217 -3.58 1.78 20.02
CA VAL A 217 -5.00 1.92 19.61
C VAL A 217 -5.91 1.04 20.45
N LYS A 218 -5.47 -0.16 20.84
CA LYS A 218 -6.30 -1.19 21.51
C LYS A 218 -7.61 -1.43 20.77
N PRO A 219 -7.56 -1.94 19.54
CA PRO A 219 -8.75 -2.12 18.71
C PRO A 219 -9.79 -3.00 19.41
N ASP A 220 -11.06 -2.67 19.26
CA ASP A 220 -12.21 -3.40 19.79
C ASP A 220 -13.29 -3.69 18.74
N ASN A 221 -13.08 -3.21 17.52
CA ASN A 221 -13.99 -3.40 16.39
C ASN A 221 -13.22 -3.43 15.06
N ILE A 222 -13.89 -3.87 13.99
CA ILE A 222 -13.27 -4.00 12.66
C ILE A 222 -12.89 -2.64 12.04
N GLU A 223 -13.64 -1.57 12.34
CA GLU A 223 -13.32 -0.23 11.81
C GLU A 223 -11.96 0.27 12.30
N ASP A 224 -11.57 -0.07 13.54
CA ASP A 224 -10.23 0.24 14.04
C ASP A 224 -9.14 -0.47 13.21
N LEU A 225 -9.34 -1.73 12.85
CA LEU A 225 -8.37 -2.47 12.04
C LEU A 225 -8.26 -1.91 10.62
N ILE A 226 -9.40 -1.45 10.06
CA ILE A 226 -9.43 -0.77 8.77
C ILE A 226 -8.66 0.56 8.86
N ALA A 227 -8.90 1.34 9.93
CA ALA A 227 -8.21 2.61 10.17
C ALA A 227 -6.70 2.41 10.38
N ILE A 228 -6.29 1.39 11.14
CA ILE A 228 -4.88 1.04 11.36
C ILE A 228 -4.16 0.78 10.03
N ASN A 229 -4.76 0.01 9.13
CA ASN A 229 -4.20 -0.24 7.79
C ASN A 229 -4.06 1.03 6.94
N ALA A 230 -4.96 1.98 7.10
CA ALA A 230 -4.91 3.24 6.39
C ALA A 230 -3.93 4.25 7.02
N LEU A 231 -3.88 4.32 8.35
CA LEU A 231 -3.12 5.32 9.10
C LEU A 231 -1.65 4.96 9.31
N TYR A 232 -1.29 3.67 9.43
CA TYR A 232 0.11 3.30 9.70
C TYR A 232 0.97 3.37 8.44
N ARG A 233 1.35 4.58 8.03
CA ARG A 233 2.20 4.86 6.85
C ARG A 233 3.04 6.12 7.07
N PRO A 234 4.21 6.26 6.39
CA PRO A 234 5.11 7.40 6.63
C PRO A 234 4.40 8.76 6.60
N ALA A 235 3.61 9.03 5.58
CA ALA A 235 2.95 10.33 5.42
C ALA A 235 1.93 10.65 6.52
N THR A 236 1.21 9.68 7.03
CA THR A 236 0.25 9.85 8.14
C THR A 236 0.94 9.94 9.49
N LEU A 237 2.07 9.25 9.67
CA LEU A 237 2.93 9.36 10.84
C LEU A 237 3.55 10.77 10.95
N GLU A 238 4.05 11.31 9.85
CA GLU A 238 4.66 12.66 9.80
C GLU A 238 3.70 13.77 10.21
N ILE A 239 2.41 13.65 9.92
CA ILE A 239 1.40 14.66 10.27
C ILE A 239 0.73 14.42 11.64
N GLY A 240 1.13 13.37 12.37
CA GLY A 240 0.59 13.05 13.70
C GLY A 240 -0.82 12.45 13.71
N ALA A 241 -1.37 12.06 12.55
CA ALA A 241 -2.73 11.52 12.46
C ALA A 241 -2.92 10.20 13.25
N THR A 242 -1.87 9.43 13.41
CA THR A 242 -1.86 8.21 14.25
C THR A 242 -2.01 8.54 15.73
N ASP A 243 -1.31 9.54 16.21
CA ASP A 243 -1.37 9.97 17.62
C ASP A 243 -2.73 10.58 17.94
N ASP A 244 -3.27 11.39 17.04
CA ASP A 244 -4.61 11.95 17.19
C ASP A 244 -5.69 10.85 17.21
N TYR A 245 -5.58 9.82 16.36
CA TYR A 245 -6.50 8.69 16.37
C TYR A 245 -6.50 7.97 17.72
N VAL A 246 -5.33 7.69 18.29
CA VAL A 246 -5.19 7.06 19.62
C VAL A 246 -5.83 7.93 20.69
N ARG A 247 -5.50 9.22 20.73
CA ARG A 247 -6.03 10.18 21.73
C ARG A 247 -7.54 10.31 21.67
N TYR A 248 -8.12 10.38 20.48
CA TYR A 248 -9.57 10.46 20.29
C TYR A 248 -10.26 9.15 20.70
N LYS A 249 -9.71 8.01 20.30
CA LYS A 249 -10.27 6.70 20.69
C LYS A 249 -10.31 6.49 22.20
N HIS A 250 -9.29 6.96 22.91
CA HIS A 250 -9.22 6.84 24.36
C HIS A 250 -9.83 8.03 25.14
N ASN A 251 -10.53 8.93 24.44
CA ASN A 251 -11.13 10.15 25.02
C ASN A 251 -10.11 11.05 25.73
N GLU A 252 -8.85 11.02 25.33
CA GLU A 252 -7.79 11.90 25.81
C GLU A 252 -7.84 13.28 25.14
N ALA A 253 -8.54 13.39 24.02
CA ALA A 253 -8.87 14.63 23.33
C ALA A 253 -10.27 14.51 22.69
N THR A 254 -10.89 15.65 22.43
CA THR A 254 -12.20 15.70 21.77
C THR A 254 -12.01 15.77 20.25
N PRO A 255 -12.63 14.86 19.46
CA PRO A 255 -12.59 14.94 18.00
C PRO A 255 -13.20 16.24 17.50
N VAL A 256 -12.57 16.83 16.47
CA VAL A 256 -13.05 18.04 15.84
C VAL A 256 -13.67 17.71 14.48
N TYR A 257 -14.93 18.05 14.31
CA TYR A 257 -15.66 17.87 13.06
C TYR A 257 -15.97 19.25 12.45
N ASN A 258 -15.53 19.46 11.23
CA ASN A 258 -15.89 20.65 10.48
C ASN A 258 -17.36 20.59 10.01
N TYR A 259 -17.88 21.75 9.59
CA TYR A 259 -19.24 21.86 9.07
C TYR A 259 -19.54 20.78 8.02
N GLY A 260 -20.61 20.01 8.23
CA GLY A 260 -21.06 18.98 7.29
C GLY A 260 -20.14 17.74 7.10
N THR A 261 -19.01 17.63 7.82
CA THR A 261 -18.06 16.50 7.64
C THR A 261 -18.31 15.31 8.54
N TYR A 262 -19.19 15.43 9.54
CA TYR A 262 -19.42 14.40 10.58
C TYR A 262 -19.76 13.04 10.00
N GLU A 263 -20.74 12.95 9.10
CA GLU A 263 -21.18 11.65 8.54
C GLU A 263 -20.07 10.95 7.74
N ALA A 264 -19.20 11.70 7.08
CA ALA A 264 -18.09 11.15 6.33
C ALA A 264 -16.93 10.68 7.22
N THR A 265 -16.75 11.30 8.41
CA THR A 265 -15.53 11.11 9.22
C THR A 265 -15.76 10.60 10.63
N LYS A 266 -17.02 10.35 11.04
CA LYS A 266 -17.35 9.90 12.40
C LYS A 266 -16.64 8.61 12.83
N ASN A 267 -16.46 7.65 11.93
CA ASN A 267 -15.79 6.38 12.21
C ASN A 267 -14.25 6.52 12.33
N THR A 268 -13.71 7.68 12.01
CA THR A 268 -12.29 8.00 12.10
C THR A 268 -12.02 9.26 12.91
N PHE A 269 -12.96 9.61 13.80
CA PHE A 269 -12.84 10.72 14.73
C PHE A 269 -12.52 12.08 14.08
N GLY A 270 -13.08 12.35 12.90
CA GLY A 270 -12.83 13.57 12.14
C GLY A 270 -11.58 13.52 11.24
N ILE A 271 -10.78 12.46 11.31
CA ILE A 271 -9.57 12.28 10.48
C ILE A 271 -9.96 11.78 9.09
N MET A 272 -9.58 12.52 8.04
CA MET A 272 -9.81 12.10 6.64
C MET A 272 -8.69 11.16 6.19
N CYS A 273 -8.71 9.90 6.61
CA CYS A 273 -7.71 8.90 6.23
C CYS A 273 -8.08 8.08 4.97
N TYR A 274 -9.33 8.16 4.51
CA TYR A 274 -9.79 7.47 3.31
C TYR A 274 -10.11 8.42 2.16
N GLN A 275 -9.85 7.99 0.93
CA GLN A 275 -10.21 8.73 -0.29
C GLN A 275 -11.72 8.96 -0.38
N GLU A 276 -12.49 7.96 -0.04
CA GLU A 276 -13.95 8.00 -0.05
C GLU A 276 -14.52 9.07 0.90
N GLN A 277 -13.80 9.42 1.97
CA GLN A 277 -14.25 10.44 2.93
C GLN A 277 -14.24 11.83 2.30
N PHE A 278 -13.15 12.25 1.67
CA PHE A 278 -13.11 13.56 1.02
C PHE A 278 -14.00 13.62 -0.25
N MET A 279 -14.17 12.48 -0.95
CA MET A 279 -15.13 12.38 -2.05
C MET A 279 -16.56 12.60 -1.53
N LEU A 280 -16.93 11.95 -0.42
CA LEU A 280 -18.24 12.10 0.19
C LEU A 280 -18.45 13.54 0.69
N VAL A 281 -17.46 14.17 1.32
CA VAL A 281 -17.52 15.56 1.74
C VAL A 281 -17.74 16.50 0.54
N ALA A 282 -17.02 16.31 -0.56
CA ALA A 282 -17.18 17.09 -1.77
C ALA A 282 -18.58 16.90 -2.39
N HIS A 283 -19.11 15.70 -2.35
CA HIS A 283 -20.45 15.39 -2.83
C HIS A 283 -21.54 16.05 -1.96
N THR A 284 -21.50 15.82 -0.65
CA THR A 284 -22.57 16.22 0.26
C THR A 284 -22.54 17.72 0.58
N LEU A 285 -21.35 18.28 0.73
CA LEU A 285 -21.19 19.68 1.12
C LEU A 285 -21.16 20.63 -0.09
N ALA A 286 -20.39 20.28 -1.13
CA ALA A 286 -20.22 21.15 -2.28
C ALA A 286 -21.10 20.78 -3.50
N GLY A 287 -21.91 19.71 -3.39
CA GLY A 287 -22.82 19.29 -4.46
C GLY A 287 -22.11 18.69 -5.68
N PHE A 288 -20.89 18.20 -5.53
CA PHE A 288 -20.19 17.52 -6.63
C PHE A 288 -20.92 16.23 -7.00
N ASP A 289 -21.11 15.99 -8.30
CA ASP A 289 -21.56 14.69 -8.76
C ASP A 289 -20.46 13.61 -8.63
N LEU A 290 -20.82 12.35 -8.81
CA LEU A 290 -19.88 11.23 -8.65
C LEU A 290 -18.69 11.31 -9.64
N GLY A 291 -18.91 11.79 -10.86
CA GLY A 291 -17.85 11.97 -11.84
C GLY A 291 -16.86 13.04 -11.41
N LYS A 292 -17.35 14.17 -10.89
CA LYS A 292 -16.52 15.28 -10.39
C LYS A 292 -15.77 14.88 -9.11
N THR A 293 -16.35 14.06 -8.24
CA THR A 293 -15.64 13.54 -7.05
C THR A 293 -14.50 12.58 -7.43
N ASP A 294 -14.69 11.71 -8.42
CA ASP A 294 -13.60 10.85 -8.93
C ASP A 294 -12.51 11.68 -9.64
N TYR A 295 -12.92 12.72 -10.35
CA TYR A 295 -11.99 13.67 -10.96
C TYR A 295 -11.15 14.41 -9.90
N LEU A 296 -11.76 14.83 -8.78
CA LEU A 296 -11.06 15.39 -7.62
C LEU A 296 -10.02 14.39 -7.08
N ARG A 297 -10.40 13.14 -6.87
CA ARG A 297 -9.48 12.07 -6.41
C ARG A 297 -8.29 11.92 -7.36
N LYS A 298 -8.52 11.89 -8.67
CA LYS A 298 -7.46 11.79 -9.69
C LYS A 298 -6.58 13.04 -9.73
N ALA A 299 -7.14 14.23 -9.59
CA ALA A 299 -6.41 15.50 -9.58
C ALA A 299 -5.42 15.57 -8.41
N ILE A 300 -5.87 15.19 -7.21
CA ILE A 300 -5.05 15.11 -6.00
C ILE A 300 -3.92 14.07 -6.20
N GLY A 301 -4.25 12.87 -6.65
CA GLY A 301 -3.27 11.79 -6.86
C GLY A 301 -2.18 12.13 -7.89
N LYS A 302 -2.54 12.87 -8.95
CA LYS A 302 -1.60 13.30 -10.02
C LYS A 302 -0.94 14.65 -9.75
N LYS A 303 -1.22 15.32 -8.62
CA LYS A 303 -0.66 16.62 -8.20
C LYS A 303 -0.75 17.72 -9.28
N LYS A 304 -1.89 17.81 -9.98
CA LYS A 304 -2.12 18.80 -11.04
C LYS A 304 -2.61 20.13 -10.45
N ALA A 305 -1.70 21.09 -10.28
CA ALA A 305 -1.98 22.37 -9.61
C ALA A 305 -3.11 23.19 -10.24
N ASP A 306 -3.11 23.36 -11.56
CA ASP A 306 -4.13 24.15 -12.26
C ASP A 306 -5.53 23.56 -12.11
N LEU A 307 -5.60 22.24 -12.13
CA LEU A 307 -6.84 21.50 -11.95
C LEU A 307 -7.37 21.61 -10.52
N MET A 308 -6.46 21.54 -9.55
CA MET A 308 -6.79 21.70 -8.14
C MET A 308 -7.35 23.10 -7.85
N ALA A 309 -6.81 24.15 -8.47
CA ALA A 309 -7.31 25.52 -8.31
C ALA A 309 -8.77 25.65 -8.79
N THR A 310 -9.09 25.11 -9.97
CA THR A 310 -10.47 25.12 -10.50
C THR A 310 -11.43 24.36 -9.60
N LEU A 311 -11.02 23.19 -9.12
CA LEU A 311 -11.86 22.38 -8.22
C LEU A 311 -12.05 23.04 -6.85
N LYS A 312 -11.06 23.81 -6.36
CA LYS A 312 -11.16 24.60 -5.14
C LYS A 312 -12.28 25.63 -5.23
N ASP A 313 -12.26 26.44 -6.29
CA ASP A 313 -13.25 27.48 -6.50
C ASP A 313 -14.66 26.91 -6.58
N ASP A 314 -14.83 25.81 -7.29
CA ASP A 314 -16.11 25.12 -7.41
C ASP A 314 -16.57 24.53 -6.08
N PHE A 315 -15.66 23.97 -5.30
CA PHE A 315 -15.95 23.41 -3.97
C PHE A 315 -16.44 24.51 -3.02
N ILE A 316 -15.70 25.61 -2.91
CA ILE A 316 -16.04 26.70 -2.01
C ILE A 316 -17.38 27.29 -2.39
N LYS A 317 -17.61 27.59 -3.68
CA LYS A 317 -18.92 28.12 -4.16
C LYS A 317 -20.07 27.17 -3.85
N GLY A 318 -19.89 25.87 -4.09
CA GLY A 318 -20.90 24.86 -3.80
C GLY A 318 -21.19 24.72 -2.31
N ALA A 319 -20.14 24.66 -1.47
CA ALA A 319 -20.27 24.56 -0.02
C ALA A 319 -20.98 25.78 0.59
N VAL A 320 -20.62 26.99 0.16
CA VAL A 320 -21.25 28.23 0.62
C VAL A 320 -22.72 28.29 0.16
N ALA A 321 -23.02 27.88 -1.05
CA ALA A 321 -24.41 27.81 -1.54
C ALA A 321 -25.27 26.83 -0.72
N ASN A 322 -24.65 25.81 -0.14
CA ASN A 322 -25.26 24.83 0.77
C ASN A 322 -25.19 25.24 2.26
N GLY A 323 -24.87 26.49 2.56
CA GLY A 323 -24.91 27.06 3.91
C GLY A 323 -23.66 26.94 4.74
N CYS A 324 -22.55 26.43 4.19
CA CYS A 324 -21.26 26.40 4.87
C CYS A 324 -20.67 27.81 4.95
N PRO A 325 -20.19 28.28 6.12
CA PRO A 325 -19.45 29.53 6.20
C PRO A 325 -18.19 29.50 5.31
N ASP A 326 -17.90 30.63 4.64
CA ASP A 326 -16.81 30.73 3.67
C ASP A 326 -15.45 30.30 4.26
N TYR A 327 -15.13 30.76 5.47
CA TYR A 327 -13.88 30.40 6.16
C TYR A 327 -13.80 28.91 6.51
N GLU A 328 -14.94 28.25 6.79
CA GLU A 328 -14.97 26.80 7.03
C GLU A 328 -14.85 26.01 5.72
N ALA A 329 -15.44 26.48 4.63
CA ALA A 329 -15.29 25.88 3.33
C ALA A 329 -13.81 25.88 2.87
N GLU A 330 -13.09 26.97 3.13
CA GLU A 330 -11.63 27.07 2.89
C GLU A 330 -10.83 26.10 3.76
N ASP A 331 -11.12 25.98 5.07
CA ASP A 331 -10.45 25.07 6.00
C ASP A 331 -10.69 23.61 5.59
N ILE A 332 -11.94 23.26 5.23
CA ILE A 332 -12.28 21.91 4.76
C ILE A 332 -11.53 21.58 3.46
N TRP A 333 -11.48 22.52 2.51
CA TRP A 333 -10.70 22.31 1.29
C TRP A 333 -9.22 22.08 1.58
N HIS A 334 -8.61 22.86 2.44
CA HIS A 334 -7.23 22.66 2.86
C HIS A 334 -6.99 21.27 3.48
N LYS A 335 -7.96 20.79 4.28
CA LYS A 335 -7.93 19.43 4.83
C LYS A 335 -8.07 18.37 3.73
N ILE A 336 -8.91 18.58 2.72
CA ILE A 336 -9.02 17.70 1.55
C ILE A 336 -7.70 17.64 0.79
N GLU A 337 -7.06 18.78 0.51
CA GLU A 337 -5.75 18.81 -0.16
C GLU A 337 -4.66 18.08 0.65
N THR A 338 -4.68 18.26 1.96
CA THR A 338 -3.73 17.59 2.86
C THR A 338 -4.01 16.11 2.93
N ALA A 339 -5.27 15.72 3.17
CA ALA A 339 -5.71 14.32 3.20
C ALA A 339 -5.40 13.61 1.88
N GLY A 340 -5.59 14.27 0.76
CA GLY A 340 -5.32 13.71 -0.56
C GLY A 340 -3.88 13.26 -0.79
N LYS A 341 -2.91 13.82 -0.06
CA LYS A 341 -1.49 13.42 -0.15
C LYS A 341 -1.21 12.08 0.50
N TYR A 342 -2.04 11.65 1.46
CA TYR A 342 -1.83 10.44 2.26
C TYR A 342 -3.04 9.51 2.36
N SER A 343 -4.23 9.94 2.00
CA SER A 343 -5.46 9.15 2.12
C SER A 343 -5.39 7.84 1.32
N PHE A 344 -6.10 6.84 1.80
CA PHE A 344 -6.07 5.50 1.26
C PHE A 344 -7.45 5.05 0.77
N ASN A 345 -7.45 4.11 -0.15
CA ASN A 345 -8.69 3.46 -0.57
C ASN A 345 -9.25 2.62 0.58
N ARG A 346 -10.47 2.94 1.05
CA ARG A 346 -11.10 2.25 2.18
C ARG A 346 -11.45 0.81 1.84
N SER A 347 -11.87 0.53 0.62
CA SER A 347 -12.20 -0.84 0.19
C SER A 347 -10.98 -1.76 0.26
N HIS A 348 -9.81 -1.27 -0.16
CA HIS A 348 -8.56 -2.00 -0.02
C HIS A 348 -8.18 -2.20 1.46
N ALA A 349 -8.24 -1.15 2.28
CA ALA A 349 -7.96 -1.24 3.71
C ALA A 349 -8.90 -2.25 4.41
N ALA A 350 -10.18 -2.27 4.03
CA ALA A 350 -11.17 -3.21 4.57
C ALA A 350 -10.86 -4.66 4.20
N ALA A 351 -10.53 -4.94 2.94
CA ALA A 351 -10.16 -6.29 2.50
C ALA A 351 -8.93 -6.82 3.27
N TYR A 352 -7.94 -5.97 3.48
CA TYR A 352 -6.74 -6.31 4.23
C TYR A 352 -7.02 -6.49 5.74
N ALA A 353 -7.87 -5.64 6.32
CA ALA A 353 -8.28 -5.76 7.72
C ALA A 353 -9.07 -7.05 7.98
N LEU A 354 -9.98 -7.42 7.09
CA LEU A 354 -10.74 -8.69 7.19
C LEU A 354 -9.82 -9.90 7.10
N THR A 355 -8.82 -9.86 6.19
CA THR A 355 -7.81 -10.92 6.08
C THR A 355 -6.96 -11.02 7.35
N ALA A 356 -6.51 -9.88 7.89
CA ALA A 356 -5.76 -9.82 9.15
C ALA A 356 -6.61 -10.32 10.33
N TYR A 357 -7.88 -9.89 10.40
CA TYR A 357 -8.81 -10.33 11.43
C TYR A 357 -9.02 -11.84 11.41
N CYS A 358 -9.25 -12.43 10.23
CA CYS A 358 -9.41 -13.88 10.08
C CYS A 358 -8.18 -14.63 10.63
N GLY A 359 -6.98 -14.19 10.31
CA GLY A 359 -5.74 -14.74 10.87
C GLY A 359 -5.63 -14.59 12.38
N ALA A 360 -5.95 -13.40 12.91
CA ALA A 360 -5.96 -13.15 14.35
C ALA A 360 -7.03 -13.96 15.08
N TRP A 361 -8.22 -14.12 14.50
CA TRP A 361 -9.29 -14.95 15.06
C TRP A 361 -8.89 -16.44 15.13
N LEU A 362 -8.32 -16.98 14.08
CA LEU A 362 -7.77 -18.34 14.07
C LEU A 362 -6.67 -18.50 15.13
N LYS A 363 -5.80 -17.52 15.29
CA LYS A 363 -4.73 -17.49 16.30
C LYS A 363 -5.29 -17.46 17.72
N ALA A 364 -6.32 -16.66 17.98
CA ALA A 364 -6.95 -16.51 19.29
C ALA A 364 -7.71 -17.77 19.72
N ASN A 365 -8.46 -18.36 18.80
CA ASN A 365 -9.37 -19.44 19.09
C ASN A 365 -8.77 -20.84 18.83
N TYR A 366 -7.85 -20.96 17.87
CA TYR A 366 -7.22 -22.24 17.47
C TYR A 366 -5.68 -22.09 17.34
N PRO A 367 -4.98 -21.69 18.41
CA PRO A 367 -3.55 -21.37 18.35
C PRO A 367 -2.69 -22.55 17.91
N SER A 368 -3.04 -23.78 18.26
CA SER A 368 -2.29 -24.97 17.80
C SER A 368 -2.29 -25.08 16.29
N ALA A 369 -3.45 -25.01 15.64
CA ALA A 369 -3.58 -25.07 14.19
C ALA A 369 -2.88 -23.86 13.54
N PHE A 370 -3.03 -22.65 14.11
CA PHE A 370 -2.41 -21.45 13.60
C PHE A 370 -0.88 -21.54 13.59
N TYR A 371 -0.26 -21.85 14.74
CA TYR A 371 1.20 -21.91 14.83
C TYR A 371 1.80 -23.06 14.06
N THR A 372 1.09 -24.19 13.91
CA THR A 372 1.53 -25.30 13.05
C THR A 372 1.75 -24.84 11.62
N ILE A 373 0.77 -24.16 11.02
CA ILE A 373 0.90 -23.65 9.65
C ILE A 373 1.84 -22.45 9.58
N ALA A 374 1.77 -21.54 10.55
CA ALA A 374 2.68 -20.39 10.59
C ALA A 374 4.14 -20.80 10.57
N LEU A 375 4.53 -21.79 11.35
CA LEU A 375 5.91 -22.33 11.38
C LEU A 375 6.31 -23.08 10.11
N GLN A 376 5.36 -23.81 9.49
CA GLN A 376 5.63 -24.50 8.22
C GLN A 376 5.93 -23.54 7.06
N TRP A 377 5.34 -22.34 7.09
CA TRP A 377 5.48 -21.33 6.03
C TRP A 377 6.50 -20.24 6.37
N ALA A 378 6.99 -20.22 7.61
CA ALA A 378 7.95 -19.22 8.06
C ALA A 378 9.34 -19.47 7.45
N ASN A 379 10.04 -18.39 7.16
CA ASN A 379 11.46 -18.44 6.86
C ASN A 379 12.31 -18.44 8.15
N ASP A 380 13.61 -18.77 8.02
CA ASP A 380 14.53 -18.89 9.16
C ASP A 380 14.58 -17.64 10.06
N LYS A 381 14.29 -16.45 9.51
CA LYS A 381 14.30 -15.19 10.27
C LYS A 381 13.02 -14.98 11.08
N GLU A 382 11.92 -15.56 10.67
CA GLU A 382 10.60 -15.43 11.31
C GLU A 382 10.41 -16.46 12.43
N ILE A 383 11.03 -17.64 12.32
CA ILE A 383 10.89 -18.75 13.29
C ILE A 383 11.17 -18.31 14.74
N PRO A 384 12.27 -17.60 15.07
CA PRO A 384 12.56 -17.22 16.45
C PRO A 384 11.47 -16.34 17.09
N SER A 385 10.93 -15.38 16.33
CA SER A 385 9.88 -14.48 16.83
C SER A 385 8.55 -15.21 17.02
N LEU A 386 8.19 -16.11 16.11
CA LEU A 386 7.00 -16.96 16.24
C LEU A 386 7.08 -17.89 17.45
N MET A 387 8.23 -18.54 17.66
CA MET A 387 8.45 -19.42 18.81
C MET A 387 8.37 -18.65 20.14
N SER A 388 9.01 -17.48 20.22
CA SER A 388 8.93 -16.61 21.39
C SER A 388 7.51 -16.18 21.71
N GLU A 389 6.73 -15.78 20.71
CA GLU A 389 5.33 -15.39 20.90
C GLU A 389 4.47 -16.58 21.33
N MET A 390 4.66 -17.76 20.74
CA MET A 390 3.94 -18.97 21.09
C MET A 390 4.15 -19.35 22.58
N GLU A 391 5.39 -19.26 23.07
CA GLU A 391 5.72 -19.49 24.48
C GLU A 391 5.03 -18.46 25.41
N GLN A 392 5.00 -17.19 25.02
CA GLN A 392 4.35 -16.14 25.81
C GLN A 392 2.84 -16.36 25.89
N CYS A 393 2.19 -16.70 24.77
CA CYS A 393 0.77 -17.04 24.73
C CYS A 393 0.46 -18.25 25.62
N SER A 394 1.31 -19.27 25.63
CA SER A 394 1.14 -20.46 26.48
C SER A 394 1.24 -20.11 27.96
N LYS A 395 2.25 -19.34 28.37
CA LYS A 395 2.44 -18.86 29.75
C LYS A 395 1.29 -17.95 30.23
N ALA A 396 0.77 -17.10 29.35
CA ALA A 396 -0.37 -16.24 29.66
C ALA A 396 -1.64 -17.06 29.92
N LYS A 397 -1.91 -18.11 29.12
CA LYS A 397 -3.02 -19.02 29.34
C LYS A 397 -2.89 -19.79 30.64
N SER A 398 -1.72 -20.30 30.97
CA SER A 398 -1.45 -21.00 32.23
C SER A 398 -1.71 -20.12 33.45
N ARG A 399 -1.29 -18.84 33.42
CA ARG A 399 -1.57 -17.88 34.49
C ARG A 399 -3.06 -17.53 34.62
N ALA A 400 -3.78 -17.44 33.50
CA ALA A 400 -5.22 -17.12 33.50
C ALA A 400 -6.09 -18.29 33.96
N SER A 401 -5.60 -19.53 33.83
CA SER A 401 -6.30 -20.76 34.29
C SER A 401 -5.99 -21.15 35.74
N GLY A 402 -5.17 -20.39 36.44
CA GLY A 402 -4.95 -20.58 37.89
C GLY A 402 -4.06 -21.78 38.25
N TYR A 403 -3.24 -22.27 37.32
CA TYR A 403 -2.23 -23.28 37.55
C TYR A 403 -0.81 -22.71 37.38
#